data_3347a72efbf419ecbb6f4f37a410b94a
#
_entry.id   3347a72efbf419ecbb6f4f37a410b94a
#
_cell.length_a   1.000
_cell.length_b   1.000
_cell.length_c   1.000
_cell.angle_alpha   90.00
_cell.angle_beta   90.00
_cell.angle_gamma   90.00
#
_symmetry.space_group_name_H-M   'P 1'
#
loop_
_entity.id
_entity.type
_entity.pdbx_description
1 polymer ?
#
loop_
_entity_poly.entity_id
_entity_poly.type
_entity_poly.pdbx_seq_one_letter_code
_entity_poly.pdbx_strand_id
1 'polypeptide(L)'
;MSEKQLRAMLAYASDFCERRFAEHGEIVPMWHAVTASGENIIQPRPPLDKDTAVAMIRALFEIRNVVRYVFFDEAWTLLKLVGPDEMARIDRDGLAIHPERVEVVVFQGEDAEWGQITAQRKIIRPAAGKPYLAPLELLEDLAHLPPDRGAIQSSGRMVGLLPVRGTKQ
;
A
#
# COMPACT_ATOMS: atom_id res chain seq x y z
N MET A 1 -18.31 11.64 1.71
CA MET A 1 -17.90 11.28 3.09
C MET A 1 -16.84 10.18 3.11
N SER A 2 -17.01 9.12 2.40
CA SER A 2 -16.07 7.98 2.34
C SER A 2 -14.66 8.36 1.87
N GLU A 3 -14.52 9.17 0.80
CA GLU A 3 -13.21 9.66 0.35
C GLU A 3 -12.47 10.43 1.45
N LYS A 4 -13.13 11.38 2.10
CA LYS A 4 -12.54 12.17 3.18
C LYS A 4 -12.06 11.29 4.33
N GLN A 5 -12.82 10.25 4.67
CA GLN A 5 -12.46 9.32 5.72
C GLN A 5 -11.27 8.44 5.34
N LEU A 6 -11.22 7.96 4.08
CA LEU A 6 -10.08 7.19 3.60
C LEU A 6 -8.80 8.04 3.57
N ARG A 7 -8.88 9.28 3.09
CA ARG A 7 -7.76 10.23 3.10
C ARG A 7 -7.29 10.56 4.52
N ALA A 8 -8.20 10.68 5.48
CA ALA A 8 -7.84 10.89 6.88
C ALA A 8 -7.12 9.67 7.47
N MET A 9 -7.57 8.46 7.15
CA MET A 9 -6.87 7.23 7.55
C MET A 9 -5.48 7.12 6.92
N LEU A 10 -5.34 7.50 5.65
CA LEU A 10 -4.05 7.53 4.95
C LEU A 10 -3.08 8.51 5.62
N ALA A 11 -3.54 9.72 5.94
CA ALA A 11 -2.73 10.71 6.65
C ALA A 11 -2.30 10.19 8.03
N TYR A 12 -3.21 9.59 8.78
CA TYR A 12 -2.91 8.98 10.07
C TYR A 12 -1.87 7.86 9.96
N ALA A 13 -2.02 6.96 8.96
CA ALA A 13 -1.06 5.88 8.70
C ALA A 13 0.32 6.44 8.32
N SER A 14 0.35 7.50 7.51
CA SER A 14 1.59 8.18 7.12
C SER A 14 2.32 8.78 8.32
N ASP A 15 1.61 9.49 9.20
CA ASP A 15 2.17 10.06 10.43
C ASP A 15 2.64 8.97 11.41
N PHE A 16 1.90 7.88 11.50
CA PHE A 16 2.30 6.72 12.30
C PHE A 16 3.62 6.13 11.77
N CYS A 17 3.72 5.91 10.45
CA CYS A 17 4.95 5.39 9.82
C CYS A 17 6.14 6.32 10.05
N GLU A 18 5.94 7.64 9.96
CA GLU A 18 7.01 8.60 10.19
C GLU A 18 7.59 8.50 11.61
N ARG A 19 6.73 8.43 12.61
CA ARG A 19 7.16 8.25 14.01
C ARG A 19 7.87 6.92 14.22
N ARG A 20 7.31 5.83 13.72
CA ARG A 20 7.91 4.48 13.85
C ARG A 20 9.25 4.39 13.15
N PHE A 21 9.35 4.94 11.95
CA PHE A 21 10.59 4.95 11.18
C PHE A 21 11.69 5.78 11.86
N ALA A 22 11.33 6.94 12.43
CA ALA A 22 12.26 7.77 13.20
C ALA A 22 12.80 7.05 14.45
N GLU A 23 11.98 6.21 15.08
CA GLU A 23 12.34 5.46 16.29
C GLU A 23 13.14 4.18 15.99
N HIS A 24 12.73 3.43 14.96
CA HIS A 24 13.21 2.06 14.71
C HIS A 24 13.97 1.88 13.40
N GLY A 25 13.87 2.82 12.46
CA GLY A 25 14.52 2.74 11.14
C GLY A 25 13.88 1.73 10.18
N GLU A 26 12.73 1.17 10.54
CA GLU A 26 11.99 0.20 9.74
C GLU A 26 10.48 0.29 9.99
N ILE A 27 9.70 -0.21 9.02
CA ILE A 27 8.24 -0.28 9.08
C ILE A 27 7.82 -1.74 9.12
N VAL A 28 7.01 -2.09 10.12
CA VAL A 28 6.33 -3.38 10.16
C VAL A 28 5.09 -3.31 9.27
N PRO A 29 4.96 -4.19 8.27
CA PRO A 29 3.78 -4.21 7.41
C PRO A 29 2.51 -4.45 8.23
N MET A 30 1.49 -3.61 8.03
CA MET A 30 0.22 -3.78 8.74
C MET A 30 -0.97 -3.16 8.01
N TRP A 31 -2.14 -3.63 8.40
CA TRP A 31 -3.43 -3.06 8.04
C TRP A 31 -4.00 -2.26 9.22
N HIS A 32 -4.45 -1.06 8.93
CA HIS A 32 -5.40 -0.35 9.75
C HIS A 32 -6.75 -0.39 9.03
N ALA A 33 -7.75 -0.98 9.67
CA ALA A 33 -9.06 -1.20 9.08
C ALA A 33 -10.18 -0.66 9.97
N VAL A 34 -11.32 -0.33 9.38
CA VAL A 34 -12.52 0.13 10.08
C VAL A 34 -13.71 -0.73 9.64
N THR A 35 -14.44 -1.22 10.62
CA THR A 35 -15.68 -2.01 10.41
C THR A 35 -16.86 -1.10 10.10
N ALA A 36 -17.97 -1.68 9.63
CA ALA A 36 -19.22 -0.96 9.42
C ALA A 36 -19.80 -0.35 10.71
N SER A 37 -19.45 -0.90 11.87
CA SER A 37 -19.84 -0.35 13.19
C SER A 37 -18.90 0.76 13.68
N GLY A 38 -17.82 1.07 12.93
CA GLY A 38 -16.85 2.09 13.31
C GLY A 38 -15.71 1.59 14.21
N GLU A 39 -15.61 0.28 14.44
CA GLU A 39 -14.50 -0.30 15.19
C GLU A 39 -13.20 -0.27 14.40
N ASN A 40 -12.11 0.11 15.05
CA ASN A 40 -10.76 0.09 14.46
C ASN A 40 -10.08 -1.26 14.70
N ILE A 41 -9.45 -1.79 13.66
CA ILE A 41 -8.67 -3.02 13.69
C ILE A 41 -7.25 -2.67 13.23
N ILE A 42 -6.25 -3.02 14.04
CA ILE A 42 -4.84 -2.95 13.66
C ILE A 42 -4.34 -4.39 13.56
N GLN A 43 -3.92 -4.78 12.37
CA GLN A 43 -3.46 -6.13 12.09
C GLN A 43 -2.08 -6.09 11.45
N PRO A 44 -1.01 -6.43 12.18
CA PRO A 44 0.29 -6.68 11.58
C PRO A 44 0.21 -7.83 10.55
N ARG A 45 0.99 -7.74 9.50
CA ARG A 45 1.09 -8.85 8.54
C ARG A 45 1.68 -10.07 9.24
N PRO A 46 0.99 -11.23 9.19
CA PRO A 46 1.53 -12.46 9.76
C PRO A 46 2.78 -12.92 8.99
N PRO A 47 3.73 -13.62 9.62
CA PRO A 47 4.94 -14.13 9.00
C PRO A 47 4.64 -15.37 8.14
N LEU A 48 3.74 -15.22 7.17
CA LEU A 48 3.29 -16.24 6.24
C LEU A 48 3.64 -15.81 4.82
N ASP A 49 3.59 -16.75 3.89
CA ASP A 49 3.66 -16.39 2.48
C ASP A 49 2.55 -15.42 2.10
N LYS A 50 2.77 -14.69 1.02
CA LYS A 50 1.91 -13.56 0.64
C LYS A 50 0.47 -14.01 0.33
N ASP A 51 0.30 -15.14 -0.33
CA ASP A 51 -1.04 -15.62 -0.72
C ASP A 51 -1.84 -16.08 0.49
N THR A 52 -1.21 -16.77 1.42
CA THR A 52 -1.83 -17.18 2.69
C THR A 52 -2.18 -15.96 3.54
N ALA A 53 -1.30 -14.98 3.67
CA ALA A 53 -1.58 -13.74 4.39
C ALA A 53 -2.76 -12.98 3.79
N VAL A 54 -2.85 -12.88 2.45
CA VAL A 54 -3.98 -12.25 1.76
C VAL A 54 -5.29 -13.00 2.02
N ALA A 55 -5.27 -14.33 1.96
CA ALA A 55 -6.46 -15.15 2.23
C ALA A 55 -6.97 -14.96 3.67
N MET A 56 -6.06 -14.93 4.64
CA MET A 56 -6.40 -14.66 6.05
C MET A 56 -7.00 -13.28 6.26
N ILE A 57 -6.42 -12.24 5.65
CA ILE A 57 -6.93 -10.87 5.76
C ILE A 57 -8.30 -10.73 5.13
N ARG A 58 -8.54 -11.33 3.95
CA ARG A 58 -9.87 -11.33 3.33
C ARG A 58 -10.92 -11.97 4.24
N ALA A 59 -10.60 -13.13 4.83
CA ALA A 59 -11.49 -13.79 5.78
C ALA A 59 -11.75 -12.93 7.02
N LEU A 60 -10.72 -12.30 7.59
CA LEU A 60 -10.87 -11.38 8.71
C LEU A 60 -11.77 -10.19 8.35
N PHE A 61 -11.56 -9.58 7.20
CA PHE A 61 -12.33 -8.42 6.75
C PHE A 61 -13.80 -8.77 6.49
N GLU A 62 -14.06 -9.97 5.96
CA GLU A 62 -15.41 -10.47 5.79
C GLU A 62 -16.12 -10.71 7.14
N ILE A 63 -15.49 -11.48 8.05
CA ILE A 63 -16.04 -11.80 9.38
C ILE A 63 -16.31 -10.53 10.19
N ARG A 64 -15.42 -9.54 10.12
CA ARG A 64 -15.53 -8.30 10.89
C ARG A 64 -16.31 -7.20 10.17
N ASN A 65 -16.84 -7.49 8.98
CA ASN A 65 -17.54 -6.51 8.15
C ASN A 65 -16.76 -5.20 7.96
N VAL A 66 -15.51 -5.32 7.53
CA VAL A 66 -14.66 -4.19 7.25
C VAL A 66 -15.17 -3.43 6.03
N VAL A 67 -15.22 -2.12 6.10
CA VAL A 67 -15.69 -1.22 5.04
C VAL A 67 -14.60 -0.34 4.47
N ARG A 68 -13.48 -0.22 5.18
CA ARG A 68 -12.35 0.62 4.79
C ARG A 68 -11.07 0.11 5.44
N TYR A 69 -9.96 0.21 4.71
CA TYR A 69 -8.63 -0.06 5.29
C TYR A 69 -7.54 0.77 4.61
N VAL A 70 -6.40 0.88 5.27
CA VAL A 70 -5.11 1.29 4.71
C VAL A 70 -4.10 0.21 5.09
N PHE A 71 -3.40 -0.33 4.10
CA PHE A 71 -2.22 -1.17 4.26
C PHE A 71 -0.97 -0.36 3.98
N PHE A 72 0.10 -0.59 4.73
CA PHE A 72 1.40 0.00 4.44
C PHE A 72 2.54 -1.00 4.65
N ASP A 73 3.59 -0.84 3.86
CA ASP A 73 4.78 -1.69 3.87
C ASP A 73 5.98 -0.96 3.24
N GLU A 74 7.18 -1.39 3.56
CA GLU A 74 8.38 -1.02 2.81
C GLU A 74 8.43 -1.78 1.49
N ALA A 75 8.81 -1.08 0.42
CA ALA A 75 8.87 -1.65 -0.92
C ALA A 75 9.99 -0.99 -1.75
N TRP A 76 10.36 -1.68 -2.84
CA TRP A 76 11.14 -1.12 -3.91
C TRP A 76 10.23 -0.67 -5.04
N THR A 77 10.52 0.47 -5.65
CA THR A 77 9.79 0.97 -6.82
C THR A 77 10.75 1.57 -7.84
N LEU A 78 10.25 1.78 -9.05
CA LEU A 78 10.88 2.61 -10.07
C LEU A 78 10.04 3.87 -10.30
N LEU A 79 10.68 5.02 -10.38
CA LEU A 79 10.01 6.31 -10.62
C LEU A 79 10.00 6.66 -12.12
N LYS A 80 9.97 5.64 -12.99
CA LYS A 80 9.94 5.79 -14.44
C LYS A 80 9.02 4.76 -15.07
N LEU A 81 8.57 5.05 -16.28
CA LEU A 81 7.90 4.05 -17.11
C LEU A 81 8.93 3.03 -17.59
N VAL A 82 8.59 1.76 -17.51
CA VAL A 82 9.43 0.64 -17.99
C VAL A 82 8.82 0.04 -19.24
N GLY A 83 9.69 -0.28 -20.21
CA GLY A 83 9.29 -1.01 -21.39
C GLY A 83 9.11 -2.52 -21.12
N PRO A 84 8.53 -3.28 -22.10
CA PRO A 84 8.28 -4.72 -21.93
C PRO A 84 9.52 -5.53 -21.58
N ASP A 85 10.67 -5.24 -22.21
CA ASP A 85 11.93 -5.97 -21.98
C ASP A 85 12.48 -5.72 -20.58
N GLU A 86 12.37 -4.50 -20.08
CA GLU A 86 12.81 -4.14 -18.72
C GLU A 86 11.87 -4.77 -17.70
N MET A 87 10.55 -4.78 -17.96
CA MET A 87 9.57 -5.45 -17.12
C MET A 87 9.86 -6.96 -17.03
N ALA A 88 10.14 -7.62 -18.15
CA ALA A 88 10.51 -9.05 -18.16
C ALA A 88 11.79 -9.33 -17.36
N ARG A 89 12.75 -8.41 -17.34
CA ARG A 89 13.94 -8.54 -16.47
C ARG A 89 13.59 -8.39 -15.00
N ILE A 90 12.74 -7.42 -14.66
CA ILE A 90 12.28 -7.21 -13.28
C ILE A 90 11.50 -8.43 -12.78
N ASP A 91 10.63 -9.00 -13.61
CA ASP A 91 9.86 -10.19 -13.26
C ASP A 91 10.76 -11.42 -13.01
N ARG A 92 11.84 -11.55 -13.78
CA ARG A 92 12.79 -12.64 -13.63
C ARG A 92 13.75 -12.45 -12.47
N ASP A 93 14.34 -11.28 -12.34
CA ASP A 93 15.50 -11.03 -11.48
C ASP A 93 15.10 -10.33 -10.15
N GLY A 94 13.89 -9.78 -10.11
CA GLY A 94 13.37 -9.01 -8.98
C GLY A 94 13.80 -7.53 -9.00
N LEU A 95 12.96 -6.68 -8.41
CA LEU A 95 13.20 -5.25 -8.35
C LEU A 95 14.32 -4.88 -7.34
N ALA A 96 14.55 -5.72 -6.33
CA ALA A 96 15.54 -5.47 -5.28
C ALA A 96 16.99 -5.30 -5.78
N ILE A 97 17.31 -5.84 -6.95
CA ILE A 97 18.64 -5.71 -7.56
C ILE A 97 18.72 -4.65 -8.65
N HIS A 98 17.59 -4.03 -9.00
CA HIS A 98 17.57 -3.02 -10.07
C HIS A 98 18.37 -1.77 -9.66
N PRO A 99 19.28 -1.24 -10.54
CA PRO A 99 20.18 -0.13 -10.18
C PRO A 99 19.44 1.19 -9.92
N GLU A 100 18.28 1.40 -10.55
CA GLU A 100 17.47 2.61 -10.41
C GLU A 100 16.31 2.45 -9.43
N ARG A 101 16.31 1.39 -8.61
CA ARG A 101 15.27 1.20 -7.61
C ARG A 101 15.28 2.31 -6.56
N VAL A 102 14.10 2.64 -6.10
CA VAL A 102 13.88 3.60 -5.01
C VAL A 102 13.21 2.88 -3.85
N GLU A 103 13.70 3.11 -2.65
CA GLU A 103 13.07 2.61 -1.41
C GLU A 103 11.91 3.50 -1.03
N VAL A 104 10.77 2.92 -0.76
CA VAL A 104 9.56 3.65 -0.37
C VAL A 104 8.81 2.94 0.75
N VAL A 105 8.04 3.69 1.52
CA VAL A 105 6.89 3.16 2.22
C VAL A 105 5.69 3.37 1.32
N VAL A 106 5.05 2.30 0.91
CA VAL A 106 3.83 2.32 0.09
C VAL A 106 2.61 2.26 0.99
N PHE A 107 1.58 3.00 0.63
CA PHE A 107 0.27 3.01 1.28
C PHE A 107 -0.79 2.63 0.25
N GLN A 108 -1.58 1.63 0.55
CA GLN A 108 -2.70 1.19 -0.28
C GLN A 108 -3.98 1.24 0.54
N GLY A 109 -4.89 2.11 0.16
CA GLY A 109 -6.17 2.30 0.83
C GLY A 109 -7.32 1.87 -0.04
N GLU A 110 -8.37 1.35 0.58
CA GLU A 110 -9.61 0.97 -0.08
C GLU A 110 -10.81 1.30 0.80
N ASP A 111 -11.85 1.81 0.17
CA ASP A 111 -13.15 2.09 0.76
C ASP A 111 -14.25 1.46 -0.08
N ALA A 112 -15.19 0.80 0.56
CA ALA A 112 -16.24 0.03 -0.10
C ALA A 112 -17.20 0.87 -0.94
N GLU A 113 -17.31 2.17 -0.67
CA GLU A 113 -18.19 3.09 -1.40
C GLU A 113 -17.45 3.97 -2.39
N TRP A 114 -16.20 4.35 -2.07
CA TRP A 114 -15.47 5.31 -2.89
C TRP A 114 -14.47 4.66 -3.85
N GLY A 115 -13.78 3.60 -3.44
CA GLY A 115 -12.76 2.93 -4.23
C GLY A 115 -11.38 2.91 -3.59
N GLN A 116 -10.33 3.04 -4.40
CA GLN A 116 -8.94 2.81 -3.98
C GLN A 116 -8.10 4.08 -4.06
N ILE A 117 -7.10 4.17 -3.19
CA ILE A 117 -6.07 5.21 -3.18
C ILE A 117 -4.71 4.57 -2.98
N THR A 118 -3.71 5.06 -3.69
CA THR A 118 -2.32 4.65 -3.50
C THR A 118 -1.46 5.89 -3.24
N ALA A 119 -0.56 5.79 -2.28
CA ALA A 119 0.39 6.83 -1.96
C ALA A 119 1.73 6.21 -1.57
N GLN A 120 2.77 7.03 -1.53
CA GLN A 120 4.10 6.61 -1.10
C GLN A 120 4.84 7.72 -0.37
N ARG A 121 5.85 7.31 0.41
CA ARG A 121 6.90 8.19 0.94
C ARG A 121 8.25 7.57 0.62
N LYS A 122 9.15 8.33 0.01
CA LYS A 122 10.52 7.86 -0.25
C LYS A 122 11.27 7.72 1.07
N ILE A 123 12.04 6.66 1.20
CA ILE A 123 12.98 6.48 2.30
C ILE A 123 14.29 7.13 1.87
N ILE A 124 14.69 8.16 2.57
CA ILE A 124 15.93 8.89 2.30
C ILE A 124 17.01 8.40 3.27
N ARG A 125 18.09 7.88 2.72
CA ARG A 125 19.27 7.43 3.49
C ARG A 125 20.45 8.36 3.19
N PRO A 126 20.61 9.46 3.95
CA PRO A 126 21.71 10.40 3.72
C PRO A 126 23.06 9.73 4.04
N ALA A 127 24.13 10.22 3.42
CA ALA A 127 25.49 9.74 3.70
C ALA A 127 25.92 9.98 5.16
N ALA A 128 25.39 11.02 5.79
CA ALA A 128 25.53 11.32 7.20
C ALA A 128 24.16 11.62 7.84
N GLY A 129 23.92 11.07 9.02
CA GLY A 129 22.66 11.23 9.73
C GLY A 129 21.75 10.00 9.65
N LYS A 130 20.58 10.11 10.26
CA LYS A 130 19.59 9.03 10.29
C LYS A 130 18.74 9.03 9.03
N PRO A 131 18.28 7.85 8.56
CA PRO A 131 17.29 7.78 7.50
C PRO A 131 15.98 8.43 7.95
N TYR A 132 15.24 8.99 6.99
CA TYR A 132 13.94 9.63 7.23
C TYR A 132 12.99 9.42 6.03
N LEU A 133 11.72 9.67 6.27
CA LEU A 133 10.70 9.59 5.22
C LEU A 133 10.48 10.97 4.57
N ALA A 134 10.56 11.03 3.25
CA ALA A 134 10.17 12.20 2.47
C ALA A 134 8.65 12.45 2.61
N PRO A 135 8.12 13.62 2.19
CA PRO A 135 6.69 13.90 2.22
C PRO A 135 5.84 12.86 1.51
N LEU A 136 4.58 12.73 1.93
CA LEU A 136 3.60 11.83 1.31
C LEU A 136 3.26 12.32 -0.10
N GLU A 137 3.36 11.41 -1.07
CA GLU A 137 3.01 11.62 -2.48
C GLU A 137 1.82 10.73 -2.83
N LEU A 138 0.74 11.33 -3.31
CA LEU A 138 -0.40 10.59 -3.87
C LEU A 138 -0.06 10.15 -5.29
N LEU A 139 -0.37 8.90 -5.62
CA LEU A 139 -0.13 8.32 -6.95
C LEU A 139 -1.39 8.34 -7.83
N GLU A 140 -2.28 9.29 -7.62
CA GLU A 140 -3.55 9.41 -8.36
C GLU A 140 -3.35 9.62 -9.86
N ASP A 141 -2.32 10.35 -10.26
CA ASP A 141 -2.01 10.60 -11.67
C ASP A 141 -1.58 9.34 -12.44
N LEU A 142 -1.17 8.30 -11.74
CA LEU A 142 -0.83 7.01 -12.37
C LEU A 142 -2.05 6.16 -12.69
N ALA A 143 -3.18 6.39 -12.03
CA ALA A 143 -4.44 5.68 -12.30
C ALA A 143 -5.07 6.05 -13.64
N HIS A 144 -4.65 7.17 -14.24
CA HIS A 144 -5.14 7.67 -15.53
C HIS A 144 -4.22 7.35 -16.72
N LEU A 145 -3.12 6.63 -16.48
CA LEU A 145 -2.29 6.16 -17.58
C LEU A 145 -3.04 5.09 -18.38
N PRO A 146 -3.02 5.17 -19.72
CA PRO A 146 -3.63 4.16 -20.55
C PRO A 146 -3.08 2.77 -20.21
N PRO A 147 -3.94 1.73 -20.18
CA PRO A 147 -3.53 0.38 -19.79
C PRO A 147 -2.44 -0.25 -20.67
N ASP A 148 -2.26 0.26 -21.88
CA ASP A 148 -1.24 -0.16 -22.85
C ASP A 148 0.17 0.43 -22.59
N ARG A 149 0.31 1.37 -21.67
CA ARG A 149 1.61 1.95 -21.29
C ARG A 149 2.29 1.30 -20.09
N GLY A 150 1.99 0.03 -19.81
CA GLY A 150 2.62 -0.67 -18.69
C GLY A 150 2.36 0.06 -17.39
N ALA A 151 1.09 0.36 -17.12
CA ALA A 151 0.68 0.88 -15.83
C ALA A 151 1.40 0.08 -14.77
N ILE A 152 2.12 0.74 -13.89
CA ILE A 152 2.69 0.12 -12.71
C ILE A 152 1.51 -0.56 -12.01
N GLN A 153 1.33 -1.83 -12.28
CA GLN A 153 0.62 -2.68 -11.36
C GLN A 153 1.54 -2.71 -10.14
N SER A 154 1.35 -1.70 -9.27
CA SER A 154 1.75 -1.90 -7.90
C SER A 154 1.24 -3.29 -7.61
N SER A 155 2.12 -4.22 -7.26
CA SER A 155 1.79 -5.65 -7.15
C SER A 155 0.53 -5.80 -6.29
N GLY A 156 -0.63 -5.74 -6.95
CA GLY A 156 -1.93 -5.42 -6.41
C GLY A 156 -2.57 -6.46 -5.51
N ARG A 157 -1.77 -7.32 -4.86
CA ARG A 157 -2.25 -8.33 -3.92
C ARG A 157 -2.78 -7.75 -2.61
N MET A 158 -2.45 -6.49 -2.30
CA MET A 158 -2.90 -5.82 -1.07
C MET A 158 -4.04 -4.83 -1.31
N VAL A 159 -4.63 -4.85 -2.50
CA VAL A 159 -5.87 -4.15 -2.87
C VAL A 159 -6.96 -5.15 -3.23
N GLY A 160 -8.21 -4.72 -3.25
CA GLY A 160 -9.33 -5.60 -3.50
C GLY A 160 -9.56 -6.62 -2.38
N LEU A 161 -9.27 -6.24 -1.13
CA LEU A 161 -9.38 -7.12 0.03
C LEU A 161 -10.73 -7.01 0.73
N LEU A 162 -11.52 -5.96 0.44
CA LEU A 162 -12.83 -5.78 1.03
C LEU A 162 -13.83 -6.84 0.54
N PRO A 163 -14.80 -7.22 1.39
CA PRO A 163 -15.89 -8.11 0.99
C PRO A 163 -16.64 -7.56 -0.23
N VAL A 164 -16.89 -8.41 -1.21
CA VAL A 164 -17.77 -8.06 -2.34
C VAL A 164 -19.19 -7.90 -1.78
N ARG A 165 -19.65 -6.68 -1.67
CA ARG A 165 -21.04 -6.41 -1.31
C ARG A 165 -21.89 -6.75 -2.51
N GLY A 166 -22.67 -7.84 -2.38
CA GLY A 166 -23.66 -8.17 -3.38
C GLY A 166 -24.55 -6.95 -3.65
N THR A 167 -24.71 -6.59 -4.91
CA THR A 167 -25.75 -5.67 -5.35
C THR A 167 -27.07 -6.19 -4.78
N LYS A 168 -27.67 -5.46 -3.83
CA LYS A 168 -29.04 -5.74 -3.43
C LYS A 168 -29.89 -5.65 -4.69
N GLN A 169 -30.37 -6.81 -5.16
CA GLN A 169 -31.43 -6.91 -6.15
C GLN A 169 -32.72 -6.34 -5.58
#